data_af79edcb111ebdce6738d3f8a601c7e7
#
_entry.id   af79edcb111ebdce6738d3f8a601c7e7
#
_cell.length_a   1.000
_cell.length_b   1.000
_cell.length_c   1.000
_cell.angle_alpha   90.00
_cell.angle_beta   90.00
_cell.angle_gamma   90.00
#
_symmetry.space_group_name_H-M   'P 1'
#
loop_
_entity.id
_entity.type
_entity.pdbx_description
1 polymer ?
#
loop_
_entity_poly.entity_id
_entity_poly.type
_entity_poly.pdbx_seq_one_letter_code
_entity_poly.pdbx_strand_id
1 'polypeptide(L)'
;MRISKTVLLGLVAAALAGPARAQKEIVVWHAYRGGEKAAFEKVVASYNASGAAKGAKVTTLAVPYDAFADKITAAVPRGKGPDVFIYAQDRLGGWIEAGNTIEPIDFFLDEATTGRFLPSTMEAMTYRGTVYGLPLNYKVITLIYNKKLLAAPPRTTAELVAAAKKLTDPAAGKYGLAYWYSDYYYHAALQNAFGGGVFTGGNKPALNRPENVQALELLVKWLERDRILPAEPSTALITSLFNQGKAAMVFSGPWFLGEIAGVDYGLALLPTVDEADGRPMRPWMTVEGVYVAAPSANKDAAYAFARYLTDLEAARVLALEGRQTPANQAIYADAAVAADPVLAAFRKQVEVALPMPNLPEMTMVWSPATTAMNTIVNKSATPKAALDLAQKEVVERIARLKGR
;
A
#
# COMPACT_ATOMS: atom_id res chain seq x y z
N MET A 1 -64.61 -37.14 58.56
CA MET A 1 -63.70 -36.03 58.33
C MET A 1 -62.69 -36.51 57.32
N ARG A 2 -62.88 -36.04 56.03
CA ARG A 2 -62.07 -36.53 54.88
C ARG A 2 -61.00 -35.45 54.56
N ILE A 3 -59.74 -35.83 54.59
CA ILE A 3 -58.64 -34.95 54.22
C ILE A 3 -58.28 -35.29 52.82
N SER A 4 -58.49 -34.32 51.93
CA SER A 4 -58.09 -34.39 50.48
C SER A 4 -56.62 -34.07 50.32
N LYS A 5 -55.85 -34.98 49.68
CA LYS A 5 -54.47 -34.75 49.30
C LYS A 5 -54.44 -34.23 47.89
N THR A 6 -54.17 -32.96 47.67
CA THR A 6 -53.88 -32.36 46.38
C THR A 6 -52.36 -32.46 46.15
N VAL A 7 -51.96 -33.30 45.18
CA VAL A 7 -50.58 -33.41 44.73
C VAL A 7 -50.35 -32.33 43.67
N LEU A 8 -49.47 -31.35 43.93
CA LEU A 8 -49.03 -30.32 43.01
C LEU A 8 -47.85 -30.87 42.19
N LEU A 9 -48.08 -31.19 40.93
CA LEU A 9 -47.02 -31.57 39.97
C LEU A 9 -46.35 -30.27 39.50
N GLY A 10 -45.17 -29.93 40.00
CA GLY A 10 -44.34 -28.86 39.50
C GLY A 10 -43.54 -29.32 38.30
N LEU A 11 -43.87 -28.85 37.10
CA LEU A 11 -43.05 -29.00 35.91
C LEU A 11 -41.78 -28.13 36.05
N VAL A 12 -40.64 -28.75 36.30
CA VAL A 12 -39.33 -28.09 36.15
C VAL A 12 -38.94 -28.13 34.69
N ALA A 13 -39.19 -27.05 33.96
CA ALA A 13 -38.63 -26.81 32.64
C ALA A 13 -37.14 -26.47 32.82
N ALA A 14 -36.27 -27.46 32.80
CA ALA A 14 -34.84 -27.24 32.70
C ALA A 14 -34.56 -26.65 31.30
N ALA A 15 -34.38 -25.32 31.24
CA ALA A 15 -33.88 -24.65 30.06
C ALA A 15 -32.47 -25.20 29.78
N LEU A 16 -32.32 -25.97 28.72
CA LEU A 16 -31.06 -26.36 28.12
C LEU A 16 -30.42 -25.09 27.54
N ALA A 17 -29.88 -24.22 28.36
CA ALA A 17 -28.92 -23.23 27.94
C ALA A 17 -27.64 -23.98 27.64
N GLY A 18 -27.49 -24.40 26.38
CA GLY A 18 -26.19 -24.86 25.88
C GLY A 18 -25.14 -23.80 26.21
N PRO A 19 -23.88 -24.17 26.47
CA PRO A 19 -22.85 -23.20 26.76
C PRO A 19 -22.79 -22.20 25.61
N ALA A 20 -23.06 -20.93 25.92
CA ALA A 20 -22.87 -19.85 24.96
C ALA A 20 -21.41 -19.93 24.49
N ARG A 21 -21.19 -20.41 23.29
CA ARG A 21 -19.85 -20.52 22.72
C ARG A 21 -19.32 -19.10 22.69
N ALA A 22 -18.29 -18.82 23.49
CA ALA A 22 -17.67 -17.48 23.51
C ALA A 22 -17.36 -17.07 22.08
N GLN A 23 -17.91 -15.96 21.64
CA GLN A 23 -17.70 -15.44 20.30
C GLN A 23 -16.19 -15.20 20.11
N LYS A 24 -15.59 -15.83 19.12
CA LYS A 24 -14.17 -15.63 18.81
C LYS A 24 -13.98 -14.20 18.29
N GLU A 25 -13.12 -13.46 18.94
CA GLU A 25 -12.72 -12.13 18.43
C GLU A 25 -11.50 -12.27 17.52
N ILE A 26 -11.57 -11.64 16.35
CA ILE A 26 -10.49 -11.54 15.37
C ILE A 26 -10.09 -10.09 15.27
N VAL A 27 -8.90 -9.76 15.73
CA VAL A 27 -8.35 -8.41 15.69
C VAL A 27 -7.61 -8.19 14.39
N VAL A 28 -7.98 -7.13 13.66
CA VAL A 28 -7.37 -6.77 12.37
C VAL A 28 -6.69 -5.41 12.47
N TRP A 29 -5.40 -5.34 12.15
CA TRP A 29 -4.68 -4.06 12.02
C TRP A 29 -4.54 -3.66 10.56
N HIS A 30 -4.76 -2.38 10.28
CA HIS A 30 -4.65 -1.79 8.95
C HIS A 30 -4.17 -0.34 9.02
N ALA A 31 -3.73 0.21 7.89
CA ALA A 31 -3.28 1.61 7.81
C ALA A 31 -4.25 2.50 7.01
N TYR A 32 -5.46 2.04 6.73
CA TYR A 32 -6.44 2.78 5.93
C TYR A 32 -6.95 4.03 6.64
N ARG A 33 -7.22 5.07 5.84
CA ARG A 33 -7.75 6.36 6.27
C ARG A 33 -8.81 6.86 5.27
N GLY A 34 -9.56 7.89 5.64
CA GLY A 34 -10.56 8.49 4.75
C GLY A 34 -11.53 7.49 4.12
N GLY A 35 -11.73 7.58 2.82
CA GLY A 35 -12.62 6.72 2.04
C GLY A 35 -12.19 5.24 2.04
N GLU A 36 -10.88 4.96 2.02
CA GLU A 36 -10.38 3.58 2.11
C GLU A 36 -10.82 2.90 3.41
N LYS A 37 -10.70 3.63 4.54
CA LYS A 37 -11.12 3.14 5.86
C LYS A 37 -12.63 2.90 5.89
N ALA A 38 -13.42 3.84 5.40
CA ALA A 38 -14.88 3.72 5.39
C ALA A 38 -15.35 2.50 4.58
N ALA A 39 -14.78 2.27 3.41
CA ALA A 39 -15.09 1.11 2.58
C ALA A 39 -14.65 -0.21 3.25
N PHE A 40 -13.46 -0.25 3.84
CA PHE A 40 -13.00 -1.42 4.57
C PHE A 40 -13.89 -1.74 5.78
N GLU A 41 -14.25 -0.74 6.59
CA GLU A 41 -15.14 -0.92 7.74
C GLU A 41 -16.54 -1.39 7.33
N LYS A 42 -17.02 -0.97 6.14
CA LYS A 42 -18.28 -1.48 5.56
C LYS A 42 -18.18 -2.98 5.24
N VAL A 43 -17.06 -3.43 4.66
CA VAL A 43 -16.82 -4.86 4.39
C VAL A 43 -16.75 -5.65 5.70
N VAL A 44 -16.08 -5.12 6.72
CA VAL A 44 -16.00 -5.74 8.06
C VAL A 44 -17.40 -5.85 8.69
N ALA A 45 -18.21 -4.80 8.60
CA ALA A 45 -19.59 -4.83 9.12
C ALA A 45 -20.44 -5.89 8.40
N SER A 46 -20.31 -6.00 7.07
CA SER A 46 -20.99 -7.02 6.25
C SER A 46 -20.55 -8.43 6.65
N TYR A 47 -19.24 -8.66 6.86
CA TYR A 47 -18.73 -9.94 7.36
C TYR A 47 -19.34 -10.30 8.73
N ASN A 48 -19.31 -9.37 9.67
CA ASN A 48 -19.82 -9.59 11.03
C ASN A 48 -21.34 -9.88 11.06
N ALA A 49 -22.08 -9.34 10.11
CA ALA A 49 -23.53 -9.59 9.95
C ALA A 49 -23.84 -10.87 9.18
N SER A 50 -22.86 -11.43 8.47
CA SER A 50 -23.07 -12.58 7.59
C SER A 50 -22.89 -13.92 8.29
N GLY A 51 -23.50 -14.98 7.73
CA GLY A 51 -23.24 -16.36 8.16
C GLY A 51 -21.79 -16.81 7.95
N ALA A 52 -21.00 -16.10 7.16
CA ALA A 52 -19.58 -16.39 6.92
C ALA A 52 -18.74 -16.24 8.19
N ALA A 53 -19.15 -15.38 9.12
CA ALA A 53 -18.46 -15.18 10.40
C ALA A 53 -18.46 -16.39 11.31
N LYS A 54 -19.43 -17.32 11.16
CA LYS A 54 -19.52 -18.60 11.92
C LYS A 54 -19.31 -18.41 13.44
N GLY A 55 -19.82 -17.32 14.02
CA GLY A 55 -19.67 -16.97 15.43
C GLY A 55 -18.35 -16.29 15.77
N ALA A 56 -17.52 -15.92 14.80
CA ALA A 56 -16.41 -15.01 15.00
C ALA A 56 -16.88 -13.54 14.83
N LYS A 57 -16.19 -12.60 15.47
CA LYS A 57 -16.40 -11.16 15.31
C LYS A 57 -15.07 -10.51 14.97
N VAL A 58 -15.05 -9.75 13.90
CA VAL A 58 -13.89 -8.96 13.50
C VAL A 58 -13.97 -7.58 14.15
N THR A 59 -12.88 -7.16 14.78
CA THR A 59 -12.63 -5.79 15.25
C THR A 59 -11.40 -5.23 14.55
N THR A 60 -11.36 -3.91 14.36
CA THR A 60 -10.31 -3.26 13.59
C THR A 60 -9.55 -2.23 14.40
N LEU A 61 -8.25 -2.10 14.15
CA LEU A 61 -7.40 -1.03 14.67
C LEU A 61 -6.66 -0.36 13.52
N ALA A 62 -6.93 0.92 13.31
CA ALA A 62 -6.16 1.74 12.40
C ALA A 62 -4.84 2.16 13.06
N VAL A 63 -3.71 1.86 12.40
CA VAL A 63 -2.37 2.25 12.83
C VAL A 63 -1.78 3.14 11.74
N PRO A 64 -1.16 4.29 12.08
CA PRO A 64 -0.50 5.13 11.09
C PRO A 64 0.51 4.34 10.26
N TYR A 65 0.50 4.59 8.93
CA TYR A 65 1.31 3.82 7.98
C TYR A 65 2.80 3.84 8.33
N ASP A 66 3.34 5.01 8.72
CA ASP A 66 4.76 5.21 9.03
C ASP A 66 5.23 4.38 10.25
N ALA A 67 4.32 4.10 11.19
CA ALA A 67 4.62 3.31 12.39
C ALA A 67 4.22 1.82 12.24
N PHE A 68 3.54 1.46 11.15
CA PHE A 68 2.86 0.17 11.04
C PHE A 68 3.85 -1.01 11.01
N ALA A 69 4.84 -0.94 10.10
CA ALA A 69 5.82 -2.03 9.92
C ALA A 69 6.61 -2.29 11.20
N ASP A 70 7.04 -1.24 11.89
CA ASP A 70 7.78 -1.35 13.15
C ASP A 70 6.90 -1.93 14.25
N LYS A 71 5.63 -1.53 14.31
CA LYS A 71 4.67 -2.07 15.28
C LYS A 71 4.38 -3.56 15.04
N ILE A 72 4.23 -4.01 13.78
CA ILE A 72 4.12 -5.43 13.44
C ILE A 72 5.36 -6.19 13.88
N THR A 73 6.54 -5.72 13.48
CA THR A 73 7.83 -6.35 13.82
C THR A 73 8.04 -6.48 15.32
N ALA A 74 7.60 -5.49 16.10
CA ALA A 74 7.76 -5.50 17.55
C ALA A 74 6.69 -6.34 18.29
N ALA A 75 5.44 -6.32 17.84
CA ALA A 75 4.31 -6.87 18.59
C ALA A 75 3.98 -8.32 18.20
N VAL A 76 3.94 -8.62 16.89
CA VAL A 76 3.43 -9.91 16.41
C VAL A 76 4.26 -11.10 16.89
N PRO A 77 5.60 -11.13 16.77
CA PRO A 77 6.39 -12.29 17.21
C PRO A 77 6.26 -12.59 18.70
N ARG A 78 5.82 -11.61 19.49
CA ARG A 78 5.61 -11.73 20.94
C ARG A 78 4.19 -12.09 21.33
N GLY A 79 3.30 -12.38 20.36
CA GLY A 79 1.89 -12.67 20.58
C GLY A 79 1.07 -11.47 21.09
N LYS A 80 1.55 -10.23 20.89
CA LYS A 80 0.88 -8.98 21.25
C LYS A 80 0.34 -8.21 20.05
N GLY A 81 0.35 -8.84 18.89
CA GLY A 81 -0.16 -8.30 17.65
C GLY A 81 -1.63 -8.66 17.40
N PRO A 82 -2.14 -8.34 16.18
CA PRO A 82 -3.46 -8.75 15.71
C PRO A 82 -3.47 -10.22 15.30
N ASP A 83 -4.67 -10.75 15.00
CA ASP A 83 -4.82 -12.04 14.30
C ASP A 83 -4.57 -11.91 12.79
N VAL A 84 -4.96 -10.76 12.23
CA VAL A 84 -4.79 -10.41 10.80
C VAL A 84 -4.22 -9.01 10.68
N PHE A 85 -3.35 -8.80 9.71
CA PHE A 85 -2.91 -7.45 9.36
C PHE A 85 -2.80 -7.27 7.86
N ILE A 86 -2.99 -6.02 7.42
CA ILE A 86 -2.98 -5.64 6.00
C ILE A 86 -1.82 -4.69 5.78
N TYR A 87 -0.88 -5.08 4.93
CA TYR A 87 0.30 -4.26 4.61
C TYR A 87 0.91 -4.63 3.26
N ALA A 88 1.79 -3.76 2.74
CA ALA A 88 2.51 -3.97 1.50
C ALA A 88 3.52 -5.12 1.61
N GLN A 89 3.73 -5.84 0.50
CA GLN A 89 4.56 -7.05 0.43
C GLN A 89 6.07 -6.81 0.59
N ASP A 90 6.55 -5.57 0.53
CA ASP A 90 7.98 -5.25 0.63
C ASP A 90 8.65 -5.72 1.92
N ARG A 91 7.85 -5.95 2.96
CA ARG A 91 8.31 -6.45 4.26
C ARG A 91 8.24 -7.98 4.39
N LEU A 92 7.60 -8.66 3.43
CA LEU A 92 7.27 -10.07 3.50
C LEU A 92 8.50 -10.94 3.83
N GLY A 93 9.53 -10.87 3.00
CA GLY A 93 10.75 -11.67 3.21
C GLY A 93 11.43 -11.37 4.55
N GLY A 94 11.48 -10.09 4.95
CA GLY A 94 12.05 -9.70 6.24
C GLY A 94 11.29 -10.26 7.44
N TRP A 95 9.97 -10.24 7.41
CA TRP A 95 9.13 -10.79 8.47
C TRP A 95 9.20 -12.32 8.54
N ILE A 96 9.32 -12.99 7.39
CA ILE A 96 9.48 -14.46 7.34
C ILE A 96 10.84 -14.88 7.91
N GLU A 97 11.92 -14.24 7.48
CA GLU A 97 13.27 -14.55 7.97
C GLU A 97 13.47 -14.19 9.45
N ALA A 98 12.75 -13.19 9.97
CA ALA A 98 12.73 -12.88 11.39
C ALA A 98 11.98 -13.94 12.23
N GLY A 99 11.10 -14.69 11.60
CA GLY A 99 10.33 -15.76 12.23
C GLY A 99 9.11 -15.29 13.03
N ASN A 100 8.17 -16.20 13.24
CA ASN A 100 6.98 -16.04 14.09
C ASN A 100 6.15 -14.76 13.83
N THR A 101 6.15 -14.26 12.60
CA THR A 101 5.38 -13.06 12.25
C THR A 101 4.19 -13.39 11.37
N ILE A 102 4.41 -14.12 10.27
CA ILE A 102 3.37 -14.45 9.29
C ILE A 102 3.21 -15.96 9.19
N GLU A 103 1.97 -16.42 9.18
CA GLU A 103 1.63 -17.81 8.95
C GLU A 103 1.66 -18.14 7.47
N PRO A 104 2.33 -19.24 7.03
CA PRO A 104 2.13 -19.79 5.69
C PRO A 104 0.68 -20.20 5.50
N ILE A 105 0.09 -19.89 4.35
CA ILE A 105 -1.33 -20.16 4.09
C ILE A 105 -1.59 -21.24 3.04
N ASP A 106 -0.56 -21.91 2.52
CA ASP A 106 -0.70 -22.95 1.49
C ASP A 106 -1.71 -24.03 1.88
N PHE A 107 -1.74 -24.44 3.13
CA PHE A 107 -2.69 -25.45 3.64
C PHE A 107 -4.16 -25.03 3.47
N PHE A 108 -4.43 -23.74 3.47
CA PHE A 108 -5.79 -23.20 3.33
C PHE A 108 -6.17 -22.90 1.88
N LEU A 109 -5.21 -22.94 0.93
CA LEU A 109 -5.44 -22.57 -0.45
C LEU A 109 -6.06 -23.70 -1.23
N ASP A 110 -7.05 -23.35 -2.04
CA ASP A 110 -7.59 -24.17 -3.10
C ASP A 110 -7.42 -23.46 -4.46
N GLU A 111 -7.59 -24.22 -5.55
CA GLU A 111 -7.46 -23.68 -6.91
C GLU A 111 -8.46 -22.53 -7.17
N ALA A 112 -9.67 -22.61 -6.62
CA ALA A 112 -10.68 -21.57 -6.74
C ALA A 112 -10.27 -20.27 -6.03
N THR A 113 -9.53 -20.38 -4.91
CA THR A 113 -9.01 -19.22 -4.19
C THR A 113 -7.83 -18.60 -4.93
N THR A 114 -6.86 -19.40 -5.36
CA THR A 114 -5.68 -18.87 -6.08
C THR A 114 -6.04 -18.28 -7.44
N GLY A 115 -6.95 -18.94 -8.16
CA GLY A 115 -7.41 -18.50 -9.48
C GLY A 115 -8.25 -17.22 -9.49
N ARG A 116 -8.65 -16.68 -8.33
CA ARG A 116 -9.41 -15.43 -8.28
C ARG A 116 -8.55 -14.18 -8.45
N PHE A 117 -7.25 -14.28 -8.31
CA PHE A 117 -6.35 -13.13 -8.28
C PHE A 117 -5.58 -12.93 -9.58
N LEU A 118 -5.15 -11.70 -9.84
CA LEU A 118 -4.17 -11.40 -10.87
C LEU A 118 -2.86 -12.15 -10.57
N PRO A 119 -2.28 -12.90 -11.52
CA PRO A 119 -1.11 -13.75 -11.26
C PRO A 119 0.08 -13.03 -10.61
N SER A 120 0.39 -11.81 -11.08
CA SER A 120 1.48 -10.99 -10.52
C SER A 120 1.26 -10.60 -9.06
N THR A 121 0.00 -10.51 -8.61
CA THR A 121 -0.31 -10.21 -7.20
C THR A 121 -0.15 -11.43 -6.31
N MET A 122 -0.45 -12.63 -6.80
CA MET A 122 -0.15 -13.88 -6.09
C MET A 122 1.35 -14.13 -5.98
N GLU A 123 2.10 -13.85 -7.06
CA GLU A 123 3.56 -13.93 -7.03
C GLU A 123 4.16 -13.00 -5.96
N ALA A 124 3.62 -11.79 -5.80
CA ALA A 124 4.05 -10.85 -4.76
C ALA A 124 3.81 -11.37 -3.33
N MET A 125 2.82 -12.24 -3.11
CA MET A 125 2.54 -12.90 -1.82
C MET A 125 3.31 -14.19 -1.61
N THR A 126 4.12 -14.60 -2.59
CA THR A 126 4.89 -15.84 -2.56
C THR A 126 6.35 -15.55 -2.23
N TYR A 127 6.89 -16.26 -1.28
CA TYR A 127 8.31 -16.20 -0.91
C TYR A 127 8.89 -17.60 -0.85
N ARG A 128 9.95 -17.87 -1.65
CA ARG A 128 10.61 -19.19 -1.75
C ARG A 128 9.63 -20.34 -2.05
N GLY A 129 8.61 -20.07 -2.87
CA GLY A 129 7.63 -21.08 -3.30
C GLY A 129 6.45 -21.29 -2.34
N THR A 130 6.43 -20.63 -1.19
CA THR A 130 5.36 -20.68 -0.18
C THR A 130 4.54 -19.40 -0.21
N VAL A 131 3.21 -19.51 -0.13
CA VAL A 131 2.28 -18.38 -0.09
C VAL A 131 2.03 -17.96 1.35
N TYR A 132 2.17 -16.66 1.64
CA TYR A 132 2.04 -16.12 2.99
C TYR A 132 0.88 -15.15 3.18
N GLY A 133 0.16 -14.79 2.15
CA GLY A 133 -0.98 -13.88 2.26
C GLY A 133 -1.89 -13.94 1.06
N LEU A 134 -3.13 -13.46 1.22
CA LEU A 134 -4.02 -13.23 0.10
C LEU A 134 -3.84 -11.80 -0.41
N PRO A 135 -3.63 -11.58 -1.71
CA PRO A 135 -3.49 -10.23 -2.24
C PRO A 135 -4.84 -9.51 -2.21
N LEU A 136 -4.88 -8.33 -1.60
CA LEU A 136 -6.08 -7.52 -1.47
C LEU A 136 -6.19 -6.49 -2.60
N ASN A 137 -5.21 -5.60 -2.65
CA ASN A 137 -5.13 -4.53 -3.62
C ASN A 137 -3.71 -4.43 -4.18
N TYR A 138 -3.56 -4.01 -5.43
CA TYR A 138 -2.28 -3.48 -5.90
C TYR A 138 -2.28 -1.95 -5.80
N LYS A 139 -1.12 -1.35 -5.61
CA LYS A 139 -0.96 0.10 -5.53
C LYS A 139 0.18 0.57 -6.42
N VAL A 140 -0.05 1.68 -7.08
CA VAL A 140 0.91 2.34 -7.96
C VAL A 140 0.64 3.84 -7.93
N ILE A 141 1.69 4.66 -8.03
CA ILE A 141 1.50 6.10 -8.21
C ILE A 141 1.26 6.42 -9.68
N THR A 142 0.49 7.47 -9.92
CA THR A 142 0.19 8.01 -11.25
C THR A 142 0.19 9.54 -11.20
N LEU A 143 0.03 10.21 -12.33
CA LEU A 143 -0.18 11.65 -12.40
C LEU A 143 -1.65 11.97 -12.13
N ILE A 144 -1.91 12.78 -11.11
CA ILE A 144 -3.22 13.34 -10.77
C ILE A 144 -3.15 14.84 -11.03
N TYR A 145 -4.10 15.40 -11.78
CA TYR A 145 -4.07 16.81 -12.14
C TYR A 145 -5.42 17.51 -11.94
N ASN A 146 -5.37 18.78 -11.60
CA ASN A 146 -6.55 19.63 -11.44
C ASN A 146 -6.97 20.16 -12.81
N LYS A 147 -8.14 19.72 -13.32
CA LYS A 147 -8.67 20.08 -14.64
C LYS A 147 -8.98 21.58 -14.79
N LYS A 148 -9.22 22.29 -13.69
CA LYS A 148 -9.42 23.75 -13.72
C LYS A 148 -8.12 24.52 -13.98
N LEU A 149 -6.96 23.94 -13.63
CA LEU A 149 -5.65 24.56 -13.79
C LEU A 149 -4.92 24.05 -15.03
N LEU A 150 -5.23 22.86 -15.49
CA LEU A 150 -4.55 22.19 -16.58
C LEU A 150 -5.56 21.46 -17.48
N ALA A 151 -5.72 21.94 -18.71
CA ALA A 151 -6.69 21.39 -19.67
C ALA A 151 -6.31 19.97 -20.15
N ALA A 152 -5.02 19.66 -20.19
CA ALA A 152 -4.50 18.35 -20.57
C ALA A 152 -3.26 18.02 -19.74
N PRO A 153 -3.09 16.74 -19.33
CA PRO A 153 -1.90 16.32 -18.58
C PRO A 153 -0.67 16.29 -19.48
N PRO A 154 0.53 16.61 -18.96
CA PRO A 154 1.79 16.48 -19.66
C PRO A 154 2.14 15.01 -19.91
N ARG A 155 2.73 14.72 -21.05
CA ARG A 155 3.17 13.37 -21.44
C ARG A 155 4.67 13.15 -21.28
N THR A 156 5.45 14.23 -21.25
CA THR A 156 6.91 14.18 -21.11
C THR A 156 7.35 15.08 -19.94
N THR A 157 8.58 14.89 -19.45
CA THR A 157 9.15 15.76 -18.41
C THR A 157 9.35 17.19 -18.90
N ALA A 158 9.63 17.40 -20.18
CA ALA A 158 9.72 18.75 -20.76
C ALA A 158 8.36 19.46 -20.70
N GLU A 159 7.27 18.79 -21.11
CA GLU A 159 5.91 19.32 -21.02
C GLU A 159 5.50 19.58 -19.54
N LEU A 160 5.83 18.66 -18.63
CA LEU A 160 5.57 18.78 -17.21
C LEU A 160 6.25 20.02 -16.63
N VAL A 161 7.54 20.19 -16.87
CA VAL A 161 8.32 21.32 -16.37
C VAL A 161 7.79 22.63 -16.96
N ALA A 162 7.48 22.66 -18.25
CA ALA A 162 6.93 23.86 -18.91
C ALA A 162 5.57 24.26 -18.33
N ALA A 163 4.68 23.29 -18.10
CA ALA A 163 3.38 23.54 -17.47
C ALA A 163 3.54 23.95 -16.00
N ALA A 164 4.40 23.24 -15.26
CA ALA A 164 4.62 23.53 -13.84
C ALA A 164 5.20 24.92 -13.61
N LYS A 165 6.17 25.37 -14.43
CA LYS A 165 6.73 26.73 -14.32
C LYS A 165 5.69 27.83 -14.50
N LYS A 166 4.74 27.65 -15.43
CA LYS A 166 3.66 28.62 -15.66
C LYS A 166 2.69 28.72 -14.49
N LEU A 167 2.54 27.63 -13.70
CA LEU A 167 1.56 27.51 -12.63
C LEU A 167 2.19 27.68 -11.24
N THR A 168 3.51 27.84 -11.16
CA THR A 168 4.23 28.00 -9.90
C THR A 168 4.41 29.48 -9.57
N ASP A 169 3.93 29.83 -8.38
CA ASP A 169 4.16 31.13 -7.72
C ASP A 169 4.41 30.85 -6.22
N PRO A 170 5.67 30.67 -5.81
CA PRO A 170 6.00 30.37 -4.42
C PRO A 170 5.59 31.46 -3.44
N ALA A 171 5.55 32.73 -3.86
CA ALA A 171 5.12 33.83 -3.03
C ALA A 171 3.62 33.76 -2.68
N ALA A 172 2.81 33.22 -3.61
CA ALA A 172 1.40 32.90 -3.40
C ALA A 172 1.15 31.48 -2.85
N GLY A 173 2.20 30.72 -2.56
CA GLY A 173 2.13 29.33 -2.13
C GLY A 173 1.54 28.39 -3.18
N LYS A 174 1.75 28.68 -4.49
CA LYS A 174 1.25 27.88 -5.60
C LYS A 174 2.39 27.11 -6.25
N TYR A 175 2.13 25.85 -6.61
CA TYR A 175 3.10 24.95 -7.24
C TYR A 175 2.47 24.22 -8.41
N GLY A 176 3.19 24.16 -9.53
CA GLY A 176 2.74 23.40 -10.69
C GLY A 176 2.76 21.91 -10.45
N LEU A 177 3.74 21.42 -9.66
CA LEU A 177 3.85 20.03 -9.23
C LEU A 177 4.06 19.96 -7.72
N ALA A 178 3.38 19.04 -7.05
CA ALA A 178 3.60 18.71 -5.65
C ALA A 178 3.54 17.19 -5.46
N TYR A 179 4.54 16.60 -4.86
CA TYR A 179 4.54 15.19 -4.48
C TYR A 179 5.57 14.94 -3.38
N TRP A 180 5.47 13.80 -2.70
CA TRP A 180 6.38 13.48 -1.59
C TRP A 180 7.73 12.97 -2.12
N TYR A 181 8.47 13.84 -2.76
CA TYR A 181 9.74 13.52 -3.45
C TYR A 181 10.89 13.14 -2.51
N SER A 182 10.78 13.39 -1.20
CA SER A 182 11.74 12.93 -0.20
C SER A 182 11.50 11.50 0.27
N ASP A 183 10.37 10.88 -0.11
CA ASP A 183 10.13 9.46 0.09
C ASP A 183 10.61 8.66 -1.12
N TYR A 184 11.43 7.63 -0.85
CA TYR A 184 12.09 6.85 -1.87
C TYR A 184 11.12 6.05 -2.77
N TYR A 185 9.96 5.67 -2.24
CA TYR A 185 8.91 5.01 -3.03
C TYR A 185 8.45 5.86 -4.22
N TYR A 186 8.23 7.16 -3.97
CA TYR A 186 7.83 8.09 -5.04
C TYR A 186 8.97 8.37 -6.01
N HIS A 187 10.20 8.47 -5.50
CA HIS A 187 11.37 8.71 -6.34
C HIS A 187 11.69 7.53 -7.27
N ALA A 188 11.37 6.30 -6.86
CA ALA A 188 11.64 5.08 -7.63
C ALA A 188 11.09 5.14 -9.07
N ALA A 189 9.96 5.84 -9.30
CA ALA A 189 9.39 6.00 -10.64
C ALA A 189 10.37 6.67 -11.62
N LEU A 190 11.05 7.72 -11.15
CA LEU A 190 12.05 8.44 -11.91
C LEU A 190 13.34 7.63 -12.06
N GLN A 191 13.83 7.05 -10.96
CA GLN A 191 15.00 6.17 -10.94
C GLN A 191 14.91 5.02 -11.94
N ASN A 192 13.76 4.36 -11.99
CA ASN A 192 13.53 3.23 -12.90
C ASN A 192 13.46 3.66 -14.37
N ALA A 193 13.06 4.90 -14.67
CA ALA A 193 13.11 5.46 -16.02
C ALA A 193 14.54 5.58 -16.53
N PHE A 194 15.49 5.94 -15.68
CA PHE A 194 16.92 5.96 -16.04
C PHE A 194 17.52 4.55 -16.18
N GLY A 195 16.77 3.49 -15.86
CA GLY A 195 17.29 2.12 -15.84
C GLY A 195 18.03 1.77 -14.54
N GLY A 196 17.82 2.58 -13.50
CA GLY A 196 18.32 2.36 -12.16
C GLY A 196 17.58 1.26 -11.43
N GLY A 197 17.77 1.20 -10.11
CA GLY A 197 17.14 0.22 -9.24
C GLY A 197 17.89 0.05 -7.92
N VAL A 198 17.27 -0.69 -7.01
CA VAL A 198 17.85 -0.94 -5.67
C VAL A 198 18.80 -2.14 -5.63
N PHE A 199 18.58 -3.10 -6.52
CA PHE A 199 19.37 -4.32 -6.64
C PHE A 199 19.78 -4.58 -8.09
N THR A 200 20.87 -5.32 -8.25
CA THR A 200 21.30 -5.96 -9.52
C THR A 200 21.19 -7.47 -9.40
N GLY A 201 21.61 -8.21 -10.44
CA GLY A 201 21.58 -9.67 -10.45
C GLY A 201 22.16 -10.30 -9.18
N GLY A 202 21.45 -11.30 -8.63
CA GLY A 202 21.79 -11.97 -7.38
C GLY A 202 21.51 -11.13 -6.12
N ASN A 203 20.55 -10.20 -6.20
CA ASN A 203 20.11 -9.33 -5.07
C ASN A 203 21.22 -8.50 -4.45
N LYS A 204 22.18 -8.06 -5.28
CA LYS A 204 23.27 -7.20 -4.82
C LYS A 204 22.78 -5.75 -4.72
N PRO A 205 23.00 -5.05 -3.58
CA PRO A 205 22.66 -3.63 -3.47
C PRO A 205 23.31 -2.80 -4.56
N ALA A 206 22.55 -1.83 -5.10
CA ALA A 206 22.95 -1.06 -6.26
C ALA A 206 22.45 0.40 -6.22
N LEU A 207 22.38 0.99 -5.02
CA LEU A 207 21.83 2.33 -4.82
C LEU A 207 22.69 3.42 -5.48
N ASN A 208 23.98 3.26 -5.56
CA ASN A 208 24.91 4.30 -6.06
C ASN A 208 25.26 4.16 -7.55
N ARG A 209 24.43 3.44 -8.31
CA ARG A 209 24.60 3.35 -9.77
C ARG A 209 24.49 4.72 -10.43
N PRO A 210 25.19 4.95 -11.55
CA PRO A 210 25.11 6.22 -12.30
C PRO A 210 23.67 6.62 -12.65
N GLU A 211 22.81 5.65 -13.01
CA GLU A 211 21.42 5.88 -13.38
C GLU A 211 20.59 6.42 -12.21
N ASN A 212 20.86 5.93 -10.99
CA ASN A 212 20.21 6.42 -9.77
C ASN A 212 20.68 7.84 -9.42
N VAL A 213 21.96 8.12 -9.65
CA VAL A 213 22.52 9.47 -9.47
C VAL A 213 21.86 10.45 -10.44
N GLN A 214 21.78 10.11 -11.74
CA GLN A 214 21.13 10.95 -12.74
C GLN A 214 19.66 11.25 -12.42
N ALA A 215 18.92 10.27 -11.94
CA ALA A 215 17.52 10.48 -11.51
C ALA A 215 17.42 11.49 -10.36
N LEU A 216 18.34 11.45 -9.40
CA LEU A 216 18.38 12.42 -8.30
C LEU A 216 18.87 13.80 -8.75
N GLU A 217 19.79 13.87 -9.69
CA GLU A 217 20.22 15.13 -10.31
C GLU A 217 19.06 15.83 -11.04
N LEU A 218 18.18 15.06 -11.69
CA LEU A 218 16.96 15.60 -12.29
C LEU A 218 15.97 16.13 -11.23
N LEU A 219 15.79 15.43 -10.12
CA LEU A 219 15.00 15.94 -8.99
C LEU A 219 15.57 17.24 -8.42
N VAL A 220 16.88 17.29 -8.20
CA VAL A 220 17.57 18.52 -7.73
C VAL A 220 17.38 19.67 -8.73
N LYS A 221 17.45 19.39 -10.04
CA LYS A 221 17.14 20.39 -11.09
C LYS A 221 15.72 20.95 -10.93
N TRP A 222 14.71 20.09 -10.68
CA TRP A 222 13.34 20.54 -10.47
C TRP A 222 13.17 21.39 -9.18
N LEU A 223 13.89 21.03 -8.12
CA LEU A 223 13.87 21.77 -6.85
C LEU A 223 14.58 23.11 -6.91
N GLU A 224 15.79 23.14 -7.44
CA GLU A 224 16.69 24.30 -7.30
C GLU A 224 16.65 25.24 -8.50
N ARG A 225 16.70 24.70 -9.72
CA ARG A 225 16.76 25.47 -10.94
C ARG A 225 15.37 25.80 -11.48
N ASP A 226 14.51 24.80 -11.59
CA ASP A 226 13.18 24.94 -12.15
C ASP A 226 12.19 25.45 -11.11
N ARG A 227 12.42 25.17 -9.83
CA ARG A 227 11.67 25.64 -8.65
C ARG A 227 10.17 25.35 -8.73
N ILE A 228 9.81 24.18 -9.29
CA ILE A 228 8.42 23.78 -9.55
C ILE A 228 7.79 23.03 -8.39
N LEU A 229 8.55 22.69 -7.36
CA LEU A 229 8.16 21.87 -6.22
C LEU A 229 8.17 22.67 -4.92
N PRO A 230 7.28 22.39 -3.94
CA PRO A 230 7.37 22.95 -2.60
C PRO A 230 8.66 22.50 -1.88
N ALA A 231 9.22 23.33 -1.02
CA ALA A 231 10.51 23.06 -0.37
C ALA A 231 10.47 21.88 0.62
N GLU A 232 9.37 21.71 1.33
CA GLU A 232 9.21 20.68 2.38
C GLU A 232 7.96 19.83 2.09
N PRO A 233 8.08 18.76 1.30
CA PRO A 233 6.93 17.96 0.97
C PRO A 233 6.51 17.08 2.15
N SER A 234 5.20 17.13 2.45
CA SER A 234 4.56 16.15 3.33
C SER A 234 3.21 15.77 2.74
N THR A 235 2.69 14.61 3.09
CA THR A 235 1.37 14.18 2.61
C THR A 235 0.28 15.19 2.95
N ALA A 236 0.30 15.74 4.17
CA ALA A 236 -0.65 16.75 4.61
C ALA A 236 -0.55 18.08 3.81
N LEU A 237 0.67 18.55 3.54
CA LEU A 237 0.88 19.75 2.71
C LEU A 237 0.39 19.52 1.28
N ILE A 238 0.72 18.40 0.67
CA ILE A 238 0.34 18.06 -0.70
C ILE A 238 -1.18 17.99 -0.83
N THR A 239 -1.87 17.32 0.10
CA THR A 239 -3.34 17.24 0.16
C THR A 239 -3.94 18.64 0.31
N SER A 240 -3.41 19.47 1.19
CA SER A 240 -3.87 20.84 1.41
C SER A 240 -3.70 21.70 0.15
N LEU A 241 -2.52 21.67 -0.49
CA LEU A 241 -2.25 22.42 -1.71
C LEU A 241 -3.18 22.02 -2.86
N PHE A 242 -3.41 20.72 -3.04
CA PHE A 242 -4.26 20.24 -4.11
C PHE A 242 -5.72 20.63 -3.88
N ASN A 243 -6.26 20.43 -2.69
CA ASN A 243 -7.64 20.74 -2.34
C ASN A 243 -7.93 22.27 -2.37
N GLN A 244 -6.92 23.10 -2.11
CA GLN A 244 -7.03 24.57 -2.24
C GLN A 244 -6.83 25.06 -3.69
N GLY A 245 -6.59 24.18 -4.66
CA GLY A 245 -6.25 24.56 -6.03
C GLY A 245 -4.90 25.26 -6.17
N LYS A 246 -4.00 25.03 -5.23
CA LYS A 246 -2.63 25.58 -5.19
C LYS A 246 -1.57 24.62 -5.75
N ALA A 247 -1.90 23.35 -5.93
CA ALA A 247 -1.11 22.40 -6.71
C ALA A 247 -1.88 22.02 -7.97
N ALA A 248 -1.22 22.15 -9.13
CA ALA A 248 -1.84 21.79 -10.40
C ALA A 248 -1.74 20.29 -10.70
N MET A 249 -0.62 19.68 -10.30
CA MET A 249 -0.30 18.27 -10.52
C MET A 249 0.25 17.65 -9.25
N VAL A 250 -0.08 16.35 -9.05
CA VAL A 250 0.42 15.53 -7.95
C VAL A 250 0.82 14.16 -8.49
N PHE A 251 1.96 13.63 -8.05
CA PHE A 251 2.25 12.20 -8.19
C PHE A 251 1.79 11.49 -6.92
N SER A 252 0.77 10.65 -7.02
CA SER A 252 0.27 9.88 -5.90
C SER A 252 -0.52 8.65 -6.36
N GLY A 253 -0.93 7.83 -5.40
CA GLY A 253 -1.67 6.60 -5.63
C GLY A 253 -3.14 6.65 -5.20
N PRO A 254 -3.84 5.49 -5.21
CA PRO A 254 -5.27 5.41 -4.87
C PRO A 254 -5.59 5.98 -3.48
N TRP A 255 -4.67 5.86 -2.53
CA TRP A 255 -4.82 6.40 -1.16
C TRP A 255 -5.06 7.90 -1.11
N PHE A 256 -4.56 8.65 -2.08
CA PHE A 256 -4.73 10.10 -2.14
C PHE A 256 -6.14 10.50 -2.60
N LEU A 257 -6.80 9.68 -3.41
CA LEU A 257 -8.10 10.02 -4.00
C LEU A 257 -9.19 10.19 -2.94
N GLY A 258 -9.12 9.41 -1.86
CA GLY A 258 -10.04 9.53 -0.73
C GLY A 258 -9.87 10.80 0.12
N GLU A 259 -8.79 11.57 -0.12
CA GLU A 259 -8.50 12.83 0.55
C GLU A 259 -8.81 14.05 -0.31
N ILE A 260 -9.11 13.84 -1.60
CA ILE A 260 -9.44 14.95 -2.52
C ILE A 260 -10.84 15.47 -2.22
N ALA A 261 -10.94 16.76 -1.98
CA ALA A 261 -12.20 17.43 -1.70
C ALA A 261 -12.35 18.70 -2.57
N GLY A 262 -13.47 18.81 -3.26
CA GLY A 262 -13.85 20.03 -4.02
C GLY A 262 -13.03 20.31 -5.29
N VAL A 263 -12.22 19.35 -5.76
CA VAL A 263 -11.41 19.47 -6.98
C VAL A 263 -11.92 18.56 -8.07
N ASP A 264 -12.18 19.12 -9.26
CA ASP A 264 -12.37 18.31 -10.47
C ASP A 264 -11.00 17.89 -11.00
N TYR A 265 -10.67 16.61 -10.85
CA TYR A 265 -9.38 16.05 -11.19
C TYR A 265 -9.45 15.03 -12.33
N GLY A 266 -8.32 14.83 -12.96
CA GLY A 266 -8.09 13.74 -13.91
C GLY A 266 -6.85 12.94 -13.52
N LEU A 267 -6.78 11.72 -14.04
CA LEU A 267 -5.61 10.86 -13.93
C LEU A 267 -4.98 10.65 -15.30
N ALA A 268 -3.66 10.52 -15.32
CA ALA A 268 -2.89 10.19 -16.50
C ALA A 268 -1.67 9.33 -16.12
N LEU A 269 -1.07 8.68 -17.08
CA LEU A 269 0.21 8.02 -16.88
C LEU A 269 1.26 9.05 -16.40
N LEU A 270 2.18 8.60 -15.57
CA LEU A 270 3.39 9.37 -15.29
C LEU A 270 4.11 9.69 -16.61
N PRO A 271 4.68 10.88 -16.76
CA PRO A 271 5.35 11.29 -17.98
C PRO A 271 6.52 10.38 -18.37
N THR A 272 6.85 10.37 -19.64
CA THR A 272 8.16 9.89 -20.11
C THR A 272 9.25 10.88 -19.73
N VAL A 273 10.47 10.41 -19.54
CA VAL A 273 11.62 11.20 -19.08
C VAL A 273 12.50 11.53 -20.27
N ASP A 274 12.44 12.78 -20.74
CA ASP A 274 13.25 13.23 -21.88
C ASP A 274 14.74 13.08 -21.61
N GLU A 275 15.18 13.34 -20.36
CA GLU A 275 16.56 13.19 -19.91
C GLU A 275 17.01 11.71 -19.83
N ALA A 276 16.09 10.76 -20.00
CA ALA A 276 16.32 9.33 -20.03
C ALA A 276 15.87 8.71 -21.38
N ASP A 277 16.16 9.38 -22.50
CA ASP A 277 15.84 8.96 -23.85
C ASP A 277 14.35 8.70 -24.10
N GLY A 278 13.47 9.46 -23.45
CA GLY A 278 12.02 9.34 -23.57
C GLY A 278 11.44 8.08 -22.94
N ARG A 279 12.19 7.38 -22.09
CA ARG A 279 11.69 6.19 -21.37
C ARG A 279 10.60 6.58 -20.39
N PRO A 280 9.56 5.73 -20.18
CA PRO A 280 8.48 6.03 -19.26
C PRO A 280 8.98 6.04 -17.81
N MET A 281 8.42 6.92 -16.98
CA MET A 281 8.52 6.74 -15.52
C MET A 281 7.87 5.42 -15.14
N ARG A 282 8.59 4.58 -14.39
CA ARG A 282 8.16 3.24 -14.01
C ARG A 282 8.04 3.14 -12.50
N PRO A 283 6.87 3.48 -11.93
CA PRO A 283 6.67 3.40 -10.49
C PRO A 283 6.76 1.95 -10.01
N TRP A 284 7.04 1.76 -8.72
CA TRP A 284 6.84 0.46 -8.12
C TRP A 284 5.36 0.13 -8.02
N MET A 285 5.00 -1.09 -8.42
CA MET A 285 3.74 -1.72 -8.05
C MET A 285 3.94 -2.42 -6.72
N THR A 286 3.16 -2.04 -5.73
CA THR A 286 3.04 -2.76 -4.46
C THR A 286 1.75 -3.54 -4.41
N VAL A 287 1.74 -4.62 -3.63
CA VAL A 287 0.55 -5.42 -3.36
C VAL A 287 0.32 -5.44 -1.85
N GLU A 288 -0.85 -4.97 -1.43
CA GLU A 288 -1.28 -5.15 -0.05
C GLU A 288 -1.73 -6.58 0.15
N GLY A 289 -1.05 -7.29 1.04
CA GLY A 289 -1.43 -8.61 1.48
C GLY A 289 -2.31 -8.58 2.72
N VAL A 290 -3.24 -9.52 2.79
CA VAL A 290 -3.95 -9.87 4.03
C VAL A 290 -3.20 -11.03 4.64
N TYR A 291 -2.52 -10.77 5.74
CA TYR A 291 -1.64 -11.73 6.41
C TYR A 291 -2.27 -12.26 7.69
N VAL A 292 -2.19 -13.57 7.89
CA VAL A 292 -2.52 -14.19 9.17
C VAL A 292 -1.28 -14.17 10.05
N ALA A 293 -1.40 -13.69 11.26
CA ALA A 293 -0.28 -13.65 12.20
C ALA A 293 0.06 -15.06 12.69
N ALA A 294 1.34 -15.43 12.67
CA ALA A 294 1.80 -16.76 13.09
C ALA A 294 1.41 -17.11 14.54
N PRO A 295 1.46 -16.17 15.53
CA PRO A 295 1.02 -16.45 16.90
C PRO A 295 -0.50 -16.50 17.12
N SER A 296 -1.33 -16.20 16.08
CA SER A 296 -2.79 -16.21 16.25
C SER A 296 -3.30 -17.58 16.70
N ALA A 297 -4.11 -17.60 17.75
CA ALA A 297 -4.83 -18.78 18.19
C ALA A 297 -6.09 -19.07 17.34
N ASN A 298 -6.46 -18.15 16.44
CA ASN A 298 -7.70 -18.15 15.66
C ASN A 298 -7.47 -18.30 14.16
N LYS A 299 -6.42 -19.02 13.72
CA LYS A 299 -5.96 -19.06 12.31
C LYS A 299 -7.06 -19.38 11.31
N ASP A 300 -7.92 -20.38 11.58
CA ASP A 300 -9.02 -20.75 10.67
C ASP A 300 -10.02 -19.59 10.48
N ALA A 301 -10.38 -18.90 11.57
CA ALA A 301 -11.31 -17.77 11.51
C ALA A 301 -10.65 -16.52 10.89
N ALA A 302 -9.36 -16.31 11.15
CA ALA A 302 -8.55 -15.26 10.53
C ALA A 302 -8.45 -15.46 9.02
N TYR A 303 -8.18 -16.67 8.57
CA TYR A 303 -8.15 -17.01 7.15
C TYR A 303 -9.53 -16.92 6.50
N ALA A 304 -10.60 -17.36 7.19
CA ALA A 304 -11.97 -17.21 6.69
C ALA A 304 -12.32 -15.73 6.45
N PHE A 305 -11.90 -14.84 7.34
CA PHE A 305 -12.04 -13.39 7.13
C PHE A 305 -11.19 -12.90 5.95
N ALA A 306 -9.93 -13.32 5.84
CA ALA A 306 -9.07 -12.95 4.72
C ALA A 306 -9.67 -13.36 3.36
N ARG A 307 -10.25 -14.56 3.26
CA ARG A 307 -10.98 -15.03 2.06
C ARG A 307 -12.20 -14.18 1.74
N TYR A 308 -12.96 -13.79 2.76
CA TYR A 308 -14.13 -12.92 2.59
C TYR A 308 -13.72 -11.52 2.13
N LEU A 309 -12.71 -10.94 2.76
CA LEU A 309 -12.21 -9.61 2.42
C LEU A 309 -11.68 -9.51 0.98
N THR A 310 -11.25 -10.64 0.42
CA THR A 310 -10.69 -10.71 -0.95
C THR A 310 -11.66 -11.31 -1.96
N ASP A 311 -12.93 -11.53 -1.61
CA ASP A 311 -13.95 -12.00 -2.54
C ASP A 311 -14.44 -10.90 -3.50
N LEU A 312 -15.33 -11.26 -4.42
CA LEU A 312 -15.81 -10.35 -5.45
C LEU A 312 -16.66 -9.20 -4.88
N GLU A 313 -17.50 -9.50 -3.89
CA GLU A 313 -18.38 -8.47 -3.28
C GLU A 313 -17.58 -7.46 -2.45
N ALA A 314 -16.62 -7.94 -1.65
CA ALA A 314 -15.69 -7.07 -0.95
C ALA A 314 -14.84 -6.25 -1.93
N ALA A 315 -14.31 -6.86 -2.97
CA ALA A 315 -13.55 -6.17 -4.02
C ALA A 315 -14.39 -5.06 -4.68
N ARG A 316 -15.69 -5.29 -4.89
CA ARG A 316 -16.58 -4.28 -5.46
C ARG A 316 -16.75 -3.05 -4.56
N VAL A 317 -16.95 -3.26 -3.26
CA VAL A 317 -17.04 -2.17 -2.29
C VAL A 317 -15.70 -1.41 -2.20
N LEU A 318 -14.59 -2.13 -2.12
CA LEU A 318 -13.26 -1.52 -2.06
C LEU A 318 -12.94 -0.71 -3.33
N ALA A 319 -13.29 -1.20 -4.52
CA ALA A 319 -13.06 -0.50 -5.77
C ALA A 319 -13.90 0.77 -5.90
N LEU A 320 -15.22 0.66 -5.73
CA LEU A 320 -16.15 1.75 -6.06
C LEU A 320 -16.27 2.79 -4.95
N GLU A 321 -16.24 2.38 -3.69
CA GLU A 321 -16.38 3.27 -2.55
C GLU A 321 -15.01 3.67 -1.94
N GLY A 322 -14.07 2.71 -1.87
CA GLY A 322 -12.73 2.95 -1.35
C GLY A 322 -11.71 3.47 -2.37
N ARG A 323 -12.07 3.49 -3.66
CA ARG A 323 -11.16 3.85 -4.77
C ARG A 323 -9.89 3.00 -4.81
N GLN A 324 -10.00 1.76 -4.31
CA GLN A 324 -8.91 0.79 -4.30
C GLN A 324 -8.82 0.08 -5.67
N THR A 325 -7.70 -0.56 -5.90
CA THR A 325 -7.42 -1.38 -7.08
C THR A 325 -7.33 -2.85 -6.68
N PRO A 326 -8.46 -3.57 -6.57
CA PRO A 326 -8.46 -4.92 -6.06
C PRO A 326 -7.63 -5.90 -6.87
N ALA A 327 -6.97 -6.83 -6.19
CA ALA A 327 -6.24 -7.92 -6.81
C ALA A 327 -7.16 -9.01 -7.40
N ASN A 328 -8.43 -9.05 -6.97
CA ASN A 328 -9.43 -9.97 -7.52
C ASN A 328 -9.70 -9.62 -8.99
N GLN A 329 -9.33 -10.52 -9.92
CA GLN A 329 -9.42 -10.22 -11.35
C GLN A 329 -10.85 -10.17 -11.89
N ALA A 330 -11.80 -10.88 -11.27
CA ALA A 330 -13.19 -10.91 -11.75
C ALA A 330 -13.90 -9.56 -11.62
N ILE A 331 -13.42 -8.68 -10.70
CA ILE A 331 -14.02 -7.35 -10.50
C ILE A 331 -13.94 -6.46 -11.74
N TYR A 332 -12.95 -6.67 -12.61
CA TYR A 332 -12.76 -5.87 -13.81
C TYR A 332 -13.76 -6.19 -14.93
N ALA A 333 -14.58 -7.24 -14.75
CA ALA A 333 -15.74 -7.51 -15.57
C ALA A 333 -17.04 -6.84 -15.03
N ASP A 334 -17.03 -6.28 -13.80
CA ASP A 334 -18.16 -5.47 -13.30
C ASP A 334 -18.31 -4.20 -14.14
N ALA A 335 -19.51 -3.94 -14.62
CA ALA A 335 -19.77 -2.84 -15.55
C ALA A 335 -19.43 -1.45 -14.94
N ALA A 336 -19.68 -1.25 -13.65
CA ALA A 336 -19.35 0.01 -12.97
C ALA A 336 -17.84 0.19 -12.79
N VAL A 337 -17.10 -0.88 -12.49
CA VAL A 337 -15.63 -0.85 -12.38
C VAL A 337 -14.96 -0.67 -13.74
N ALA A 338 -15.48 -1.37 -14.77
CA ALA A 338 -14.96 -1.26 -16.13
C ALA A 338 -15.17 0.14 -16.74
N ALA A 339 -16.26 0.82 -16.36
CA ALA A 339 -16.56 2.18 -16.82
C ALA A 339 -15.87 3.28 -16.00
N ASP A 340 -15.21 2.94 -14.87
CA ASP A 340 -14.58 3.93 -14.00
C ASP A 340 -13.24 4.40 -14.58
N PRO A 341 -13.11 5.70 -14.98
CA PRO A 341 -11.90 6.21 -15.60
C PRO A 341 -10.69 6.25 -14.65
N VAL A 342 -10.93 6.30 -13.35
CA VAL A 342 -9.89 6.32 -12.32
C VAL A 342 -9.24 4.93 -12.22
N LEU A 343 -10.05 3.89 -12.09
CA LEU A 343 -9.57 2.50 -12.05
C LEU A 343 -8.88 2.11 -13.35
N ALA A 344 -9.41 2.56 -14.49
CA ALA A 344 -8.79 2.36 -15.81
C ALA A 344 -7.41 3.03 -15.91
N ALA A 345 -7.24 4.22 -15.34
CA ALA A 345 -5.95 4.92 -15.35
C ALA A 345 -4.89 4.19 -14.52
N PHE A 346 -5.23 3.73 -13.31
CA PHE A 346 -4.31 2.93 -12.49
C PHE A 346 -3.95 1.62 -13.16
N ARG A 347 -4.91 0.96 -13.82
CA ARG A 347 -4.66 -0.28 -14.55
C ARG A 347 -3.66 -0.07 -15.69
N LYS A 348 -3.78 1.02 -16.44
CA LYS A 348 -2.79 1.38 -17.47
C LYS A 348 -1.41 1.69 -16.88
N GLN A 349 -1.36 2.36 -15.72
CA GLN A 349 -0.08 2.67 -15.07
C GLN A 349 0.65 1.40 -14.61
N VAL A 350 -0.08 0.38 -14.17
CA VAL A 350 0.50 -0.92 -13.77
C VAL A 350 1.18 -1.63 -14.93
N GLU A 351 0.71 -1.46 -16.17
CA GLU A 351 1.33 -2.08 -17.36
C GLU A 351 2.79 -1.67 -17.57
N VAL A 352 3.17 -0.48 -17.11
CA VAL A 352 4.55 0.04 -17.18
C VAL A 352 5.27 0.04 -15.83
N ALA A 353 4.60 -0.33 -14.75
CA ALA A 353 5.18 -0.40 -13.41
C ALA A 353 6.19 -1.55 -13.26
N LEU A 354 6.98 -1.50 -12.20
CA LEU A 354 7.84 -2.61 -11.79
C LEU A 354 7.33 -3.20 -10.48
N PRO A 355 7.27 -4.52 -10.33
CA PRO A 355 7.02 -5.14 -9.05
C PRO A 355 8.05 -4.67 -8.02
N MET A 356 7.60 -4.22 -6.85
CA MET A 356 8.51 -3.88 -5.76
C MET A 356 9.07 -5.16 -5.15
N PRO A 357 10.38 -5.25 -4.91
CA PRO A 357 10.97 -6.46 -4.34
C PRO A 357 10.38 -6.82 -2.98
N ASN A 358 10.09 -8.11 -2.76
CA ASN A 358 9.64 -8.67 -1.47
C ASN A 358 10.76 -9.38 -0.69
N LEU A 359 12.01 -9.09 -1.04
CA LEU A 359 13.20 -9.71 -0.46
C LEU A 359 13.49 -9.21 0.96
N PRO A 360 14.10 -10.02 1.84
CA PRO A 360 14.55 -9.56 3.16
C PRO A 360 15.48 -8.36 3.09
N GLU A 361 16.35 -8.33 2.08
CA GLU A 361 17.29 -7.24 1.82
C GLU A 361 16.59 -5.90 1.56
N MET A 362 15.35 -5.90 1.04
CA MET A 362 14.58 -4.68 0.80
C MET A 362 14.32 -3.90 2.10
N THR A 363 14.13 -4.60 3.22
CA THR A 363 13.96 -3.95 4.53
C THR A 363 15.18 -3.15 4.97
N MET A 364 16.37 -3.48 4.46
CA MET A 364 17.62 -2.77 4.77
C MET A 364 17.81 -1.51 3.91
N VAL A 365 17.04 -1.35 2.83
CA VAL A 365 17.16 -0.24 1.88
C VAL A 365 16.47 1.03 2.38
N TRP A 366 15.28 0.92 2.98
CA TRP A 366 14.39 2.05 3.25
C TRP A 366 15.06 3.18 4.04
N SER A 367 15.61 2.87 5.20
CA SER A 367 16.21 3.91 6.07
C SER A 367 17.44 4.59 5.44
N PRO A 368 18.44 3.87 4.87
CA PRO A 368 19.55 4.52 4.18
C PRO A 368 19.12 5.35 2.97
N ALA A 369 18.15 4.86 2.17
CA ALA A 369 17.65 5.59 1.02
C ALA A 369 16.91 6.87 1.43
N THR A 370 16.04 6.80 2.45
CA THR A 370 15.34 7.98 3.00
C THR A 370 16.34 8.99 3.57
N THR A 371 17.38 8.53 4.27
CA THR A 371 18.45 9.42 4.76
C THR A 371 19.16 10.12 3.61
N ALA A 372 19.49 9.38 2.53
CA ALA A 372 20.12 9.97 1.35
C ALA A 372 19.21 11.03 0.70
N MET A 373 17.92 10.73 0.52
CA MET A 373 16.94 11.67 -0.02
C MET A 373 16.88 12.97 0.82
N ASN A 374 16.75 12.85 2.13
CA ASN A 374 16.70 14.01 3.03
C ASN A 374 18.01 14.81 2.99
N THR A 375 19.16 14.16 2.94
CA THR A 375 20.48 14.81 2.86
C THR A 375 20.61 15.63 1.57
N ILE A 376 20.11 15.11 0.45
CA ILE A 376 20.11 15.79 -0.85
C ILE A 376 19.15 16.98 -0.84
N VAL A 377 17.93 16.79 -0.38
CA VAL A 377 16.89 17.84 -0.30
C VAL A 377 17.34 18.98 0.59
N ASN A 378 17.99 18.68 1.71
CA ASN A 378 18.56 19.68 2.63
C ASN A 378 19.91 20.25 2.16
N LYS A 379 20.36 19.91 0.94
CA LYS A 379 21.60 20.40 0.33
C LYS A 379 22.88 20.10 1.13
N SER A 380 22.84 19.06 1.98
CA SER A 380 23.95 18.67 2.82
C SER A 380 24.96 17.77 2.10
N ALA A 381 24.56 17.15 0.97
CA ALA A 381 25.43 16.36 0.12
C ALA A 381 24.94 16.36 -1.34
N THR A 382 25.86 16.06 -2.27
CA THR A 382 25.50 15.79 -3.66
C THR A 382 24.77 14.44 -3.79
N PRO A 383 23.96 14.22 -4.84
CA PRO A 383 23.33 12.92 -5.10
C PRO A 383 24.31 11.74 -5.05
N LYS A 384 25.47 11.88 -5.69
CA LYS A 384 26.52 10.84 -5.69
C LYS A 384 27.03 10.51 -4.30
N ALA A 385 27.39 11.53 -3.51
CA ALA A 385 27.94 11.34 -2.16
C ALA A 385 26.90 10.71 -1.21
N ALA A 386 25.65 11.17 -1.27
CA ALA A 386 24.56 10.62 -0.48
C ALA A 386 24.26 9.16 -0.81
N LEU A 387 24.22 8.80 -2.10
CA LEU A 387 24.00 7.43 -2.53
C LEU A 387 25.17 6.50 -2.25
N ASP A 388 26.43 6.98 -2.30
CA ASP A 388 27.59 6.18 -1.91
C ASP A 388 27.53 5.80 -0.42
N LEU A 389 27.13 6.74 0.43
CA LEU A 389 26.95 6.47 1.85
C LEU A 389 25.79 5.49 2.10
N ALA A 390 24.66 5.70 1.44
CA ALA A 390 23.50 4.79 1.53
C ALA A 390 23.85 3.38 1.04
N GLN A 391 24.58 3.26 -0.07
CA GLN A 391 25.07 1.98 -0.60
C GLN A 391 25.93 1.24 0.42
N LYS A 392 26.90 1.93 1.02
CA LYS A 392 27.78 1.36 2.05
C LYS A 392 26.95 0.84 3.23
N GLU A 393 26.04 1.65 3.73
CA GLU A 393 25.19 1.27 4.86
C GLU A 393 24.29 0.07 4.56
N VAL A 394 23.68 0.01 3.37
CA VAL A 394 22.86 -1.13 2.95
C VAL A 394 23.69 -2.41 2.85
N VAL A 395 24.90 -2.35 2.28
CA VAL A 395 25.81 -3.50 2.20
C VAL A 395 26.14 -4.02 3.60
N GLU A 396 26.48 -3.12 4.54
CA GLU A 396 26.80 -3.50 5.92
C GLU A 396 25.60 -4.11 6.66
N ARG A 397 24.39 -3.55 6.45
CA ARG A 397 23.15 -4.06 7.06
C ARG A 397 22.80 -5.45 6.51
N ILE A 398 22.94 -5.68 5.20
CA ILE A 398 22.71 -6.98 4.57
C ILE A 398 23.74 -8.00 5.03
N ALA A 399 25.00 -7.63 5.16
CA ALA A 399 26.03 -8.52 5.69
C ALA A 399 25.70 -8.99 7.12
N ARG A 400 25.20 -8.09 7.96
CA ARG A 400 24.72 -8.43 9.32
C ARG A 400 23.48 -9.32 9.30
N LEU A 401 22.55 -9.09 8.37
CA LEU A 401 21.36 -9.93 8.21
C LEU A 401 21.74 -11.38 7.85
N LYS A 402 22.71 -11.56 6.95
CA LYS A 402 23.18 -12.88 6.47
C LYS A 402 24.13 -13.59 7.42
N GLY A 403 24.78 -12.88 8.33
CA GLY A 403 25.68 -13.44 9.33
C GLY A 403 24.99 -13.94 10.62
N ARG A 404 23.66 -13.82 10.68
CA ARG A 404 22.81 -14.37 11.74
C ARG A 404 22.28 -15.76 11.35
#